data_9ef221658448ad10616c19d468b294aa
#
_entry.id   9ef221658448ad10616c19d468b294aa
#
_cell.length_a   1.000
_cell.length_b   1.000
_cell.length_c   1.000
_cell.angle_alpha   90.00
_cell.angle_beta   90.00
_cell.angle_gamma   90.00
#
_symmetry.space_group_name_H-M   'P 1'
#
loop_
_entity.id
_entity.type
_entity.pdbx_description
1 polymer ?
#
loop_
_entity_poly.entity_id
_entity_poly.type
_entity_poly.pdbx_seq_one_letter_code
_entity_poly.pdbx_strand_id
1 'polypeptide(L)'
;MYIYAKIYVLGNFMKERQSRLKAIKNLIKNNRIESQDDLLSLLLKEGFDVTQATLSRDLKLLKVGKVPGGQNSYMYALPGEDENGESEAIYVQDFLRGYISIDFSGNIVVIKTFPGHANTVCNAIDNLNMDEILGTVDRK
;
A
#
# COMPACT_ATOMS: atom_id res chain seq x y z
N MET A 1 -21.27 -21.18 -12.11
CA MET A 1 -20.57 -21.40 -10.82
C MET A 1 -19.82 -20.11 -10.44
N TYR A 2 -19.99 -19.68 -9.22
CA TYR A 2 -19.35 -18.46 -8.75
C TYR A 2 -17.96 -18.76 -8.14
N ILE A 3 -17.02 -17.84 -8.30
CA ILE A 3 -15.68 -17.93 -7.75
C ILE A 3 -15.56 -16.88 -6.64
N TYR A 4 -14.87 -17.21 -5.56
CA TYR A 4 -14.70 -16.34 -4.40
C TYR A 4 -13.26 -15.87 -4.28
N ALA A 5 -13.09 -14.58 -4.09
CA ALA A 5 -11.84 -14.01 -3.64
C ALA A 5 -11.87 -13.83 -2.12
N LYS A 6 -10.83 -14.29 -1.45
CA LYS A 6 -10.66 -14.07 -0.01
C LYS A 6 -9.66 -12.95 0.22
N ILE A 7 -10.03 -12.00 1.04
CA ILE A 7 -9.19 -10.86 1.37
C ILE A 7 -8.88 -10.91 2.85
N TYR A 8 -7.61 -10.91 3.18
CA TYR A 8 -7.14 -10.90 4.56
C TYR A 8 -6.91 -9.48 5.01
N VAL A 9 -7.71 -9.04 5.98
CA VAL A 9 -7.64 -7.69 6.52
C VAL A 9 -6.75 -7.69 7.76
N LEU A 10 -5.98 -6.61 7.95
CA LEU A 10 -5.08 -6.47 9.07
C LEU A 10 -5.80 -6.47 10.41
N GLY A 11 -5.31 -7.27 11.37
CA GLY A 11 -5.68 -7.18 12.76
C GLY A 11 -5.05 -5.96 13.44
N ASN A 12 -5.48 -5.67 14.65
CA ASN A 12 -5.01 -4.50 15.42
C ASN A 12 -3.49 -4.42 15.56
N PHE A 13 -2.82 -5.56 15.67
CA PHE A 13 -1.37 -5.66 15.79
C PHE A 13 -0.63 -5.09 14.56
N MET A 14 -1.19 -5.27 13.36
CA MET A 14 -0.56 -4.82 12.12
C MET A 14 -0.93 -3.37 11.76
N LYS A 15 -1.93 -2.80 12.40
CA LYS A 15 -2.37 -1.42 12.14
C LYS A 15 -1.28 -0.38 12.46
N GLU A 16 -0.50 -0.62 13.49
CA GLU A 16 0.60 0.26 13.90
C GLU A 16 1.67 0.36 12.82
N ARG A 17 2.04 -0.77 12.23
CA ARG A 17 2.96 -0.79 11.09
C ARG A 17 2.38 -0.03 9.89
N GLN A 18 1.12 -0.24 9.58
CA GLN A 18 0.47 0.45 8.46
C GLN A 18 0.36 1.95 8.70
N SER A 19 0.07 2.37 9.92
CA SER A 19 0.09 3.79 10.28
C SER A 19 1.46 4.41 10.08
N ARG A 20 2.51 3.69 10.43
CA ARG A 20 3.89 4.14 10.22
C ARG A 20 4.22 4.25 8.72
N LEU A 21 3.89 3.25 7.92
CA LEU A 21 4.13 3.28 6.47
C LEU A 21 3.41 4.45 5.81
N LYS A 22 2.19 4.72 6.22
CA LYS A 22 1.42 5.86 5.75
C LYS A 22 2.06 7.19 6.15
N ALA A 23 2.55 7.30 7.38
CA ALA A 23 3.26 8.48 7.86
C ALA A 23 4.55 8.72 7.05
N ILE A 24 5.31 7.66 6.74
CA ILE A 24 6.52 7.75 5.91
C ILE A 24 6.17 8.30 4.52
N LYS A 25 5.14 7.77 3.88
CA LYS A 25 4.69 8.25 2.57
C LYS A 25 4.34 9.74 2.62
N ASN A 26 3.55 10.15 3.60
CA ASN A 26 3.13 11.54 3.75
C ASN A 26 4.31 12.49 4.00
N LEU A 27 5.26 12.06 4.82
CA LEU A 27 6.45 12.86 5.10
C LEU A 27 7.33 13.05 3.86
N ILE A 28 7.56 11.99 3.10
CA ILE A 28 8.33 12.06 1.85
C ILE A 28 7.63 12.94 0.82
N LYS A 29 6.31 12.88 0.76
CA LYS A 29 5.50 13.65 -0.17
C LYS A 29 5.52 15.14 0.12
N ASN A 30 5.46 15.50 1.40
CA ASN A 30 5.25 16.88 1.85
C ASN A 30 6.52 17.59 2.31
N ASN A 31 7.64 16.89 2.40
CA ASN A 31 8.90 17.43 2.86
C ASN A 31 10.05 17.03 1.94
N ARG A 32 11.04 17.89 1.87
CA ARG A 32 12.31 17.54 1.23
C ARG A 32 13.16 16.77 2.24
N ILE A 33 13.30 15.46 2.06
CA ILE A 33 14.05 14.60 2.95
C ILE A 33 15.26 14.06 2.20
N GLU A 34 16.44 14.31 2.73
CA GLU A 34 17.71 13.97 2.10
C GLU A 34 18.42 12.79 2.78
N SER A 35 18.04 12.47 4.03
CA SER A 35 18.68 11.40 4.80
C SER A 35 17.69 10.60 5.62
N GLN A 36 18.10 9.38 6.00
CA GLN A 36 17.31 8.56 6.93
C GLN A 36 17.20 9.21 8.32
N ASP A 37 18.25 9.90 8.77
CA ASP A 37 18.25 10.59 10.06
C ASP A 37 17.19 11.69 10.10
N ASP A 38 17.04 12.46 9.02
CA ASP A 38 15.99 13.46 8.90
C ASP A 38 14.60 12.83 8.99
N LEU A 39 14.41 11.71 8.29
CA LEU A 39 13.13 10.99 8.31
C LEU A 39 12.85 10.40 9.68
N LEU A 40 13.85 9.82 10.35
CA LEU A 40 13.70 9.32 11.72
C LEU A 40 13.27 10.42 12.69
N SER A 41 13.87 11.61 12.58
CA SER A 41 13.53 12.76 13.42
C SER A 41 12.08 13.21 13.19
N LEU A 42 11.64 13.26 11.94
CA LEU A 42 10.26 13.62 11.60
C LEU A 42 9.25 12.58 12.07
N LEU A 43 9.57 11.30 11.94
CA LEU A 43 8.75 10.20 12.44
C LEU A 43 8.61 10.25 13.96
N LEU A 44 9.70 10.55 14.67
CA LEU A 44 9.68 10.67 16.12
C LEU A 44 8.75 11.80 16.57
N LYS A 45 8.74 12.91 15.87
CA LYS A 45 7.82 14.04 16.13
C LYS A 45 6.35 13.65 15.94
N GLU A 46 6.07 12.71 15.06
CA GLU A 46 4.73 12.17 14.83
C GLU A 46 4.36 11.00 15.76
N GLY A 47 5.24 10.65 16.69
CA GLY A 47 5.02 9.60 17.68
C GLY A 47 5.50 8.21 17.27
N PHE A 48 6.27 8.09 16.19
CA PHE A 48 6.84 6.83 15.74
C PHE A 48 8.33 6.74 16.13
N ASP A 49 8.61 5.98 17.18
CA ASP A 49 9.99 5.69 17.61
C ASP A 49 10.45 4.38 16.97
N VAL A 50 11.21 4.48 15.91
CA VAL A 50 11.66 3.33 15.11
C VAL A 50 13.17 3.34 14.95
N THR A 51 13.74 2.15 14.81
CA THR A 51 15.17 2.00 14.54
C THR A 51 15.49 2.27 13.06
N GLN A 52 16.75 2.59 12.78
CA GLN A 52 17.24 2.74 11.41
C GLN A 52 17.01 1.47 10.58
N ALA A 53 17.21 0.29 11.19
CA ALA A 53 16.98 -0.98 10.51
C ALA A 53 15.53 -1.16 10.09
N THR A 54 14.58 -0.81 10.95
CA THR A 54 13.15 -0.86 10.63
C THR A 54 12.81 0.13 9.53
N LEU A 55 13.29 1.36 9.63
CA LEU A 55 13.07 2.38 8.59
C LEU A 55 13.63 1.93 7.25
N SER A 56 14.83 1.37 7.24
CA SER A 56 15.46 0.88 6.01
C SER A 56 14.62 -0.19 5.32
N ARG A 57 14.02 -1.12 6.08
CA ARG A 57 13.10 -2.12 5.55
C ARG A 57 11.82 -1.49 5.02
N ASP A 58 11.26 -0.54 5.74
CA ASP A 58 10.05 0.17 5.33
C ASP A 58 10.27 0.93 4.01
N LEU A 59 11.41 1.61 3.86
CA LEU A 59 11.76 2.31 2.64
C LEU A 59 11.89 1.37 1.43
N LYS A 60 12.45 0.19 1.63
CA LYS A 60 12.51 -0.84 0.59
C LYS A 60 11.12 -1.36 0.22
N LEU A 61 10.28 -1.58 1.22
CA LEU A 61 8.91 -2.04 1.00
C LEU A 61 8.10 -1.03 0.20
N LEU A 62 8.27 0.25 0.48
CA LEU A 62 7.60 1.36 -0.22
C LEU A 62 8.25 1.70 -1.56
N LYS A 63 9.36 1.03 -1.91
CA LYS A 63 10.13 1.29 -3.13
C LYS A 63 10.58 2.74 -3.26
N VAL A 64 10.93 3.34 -2.14
CA VAL A 64 11.45 4.71 -2.10
C VAL A 64 12.81 4.76 -2.78
N GLY A 65 12.97 5.67 -3.71
CA GLY A 65 14.23 5.94 -4.40
C GLY A 65 14.80 7.29 -4.03
N LYS A 66 15.95 7.61 -4.59
CA LYS A 66 16.57 8.93 -4.50
C LYS A 66 16.55 9.59 -5.86
N VAL A 67 16.11 10.83 -5.90
CA VAL A 67 16.10 11.65 -7.11
C VAL A 67 16.94 12.90 -6.88
N PRO A 68 17.52 13.50 -7.95
CA PRO A 68 18.24 14.76 -7.81
C PRO A 68 17.34 15.84 -7.21
N GLY A 69 17.82 16.47 -6.13
CA GLY A 69 17.11 17.54 -5.43
C GLY A 69 17.59 18.96 -5.72
N GLY A 70 18.46 19.12 -6.72
CA GLY A 70 19.15 20.37 -7.03
C GLY A 70 20.49 20.50 -6.30
N GLN A 71 21.40 21.36 -6.81
CA GLN A 71 22.70 21.68 -6.19
C GLN A 71 23.51 20.47 -5.70
N ASN A 72 23.65 19.42 -6.54
CA ASN A 72 24.40 18.19 -6.21
C ASN A 72 23.86 17.40 -5.00
N SER A 73 22.62 17.59 -4.62
CA SER A 73 21.97 16.82 -3.56
C SER A 73 20.92 15.87 -4.11
N TYR A 74 20.58 14.86 -3.31
CA TYR A 74 19.54 13.89 -3.61
C TYR A 74 18.48 13.97 -2.53
N MET A 75 17.24 13.67 -2.91
CA MET A 75 16.13 13.60 -1.96
C MET A 75 15.36 12.31 -2.17
N TYR A 76 14.71 11.84 -1.11
CA TYR A 76 13.82 10.70 -1.20
C TYR A 76 12.58 11.01 -2.01
N ALA A 77 12.18 10.06 -2.84
CA ALA A 77 10.96 10.17 -3.64
C ALA A 77 10.22 8.84 -3.66
N LEU A 78 8.89 8.93 -3.65
CA LEU A 78 8.03 7.79 -3.88
C LEU A 78 8.02 7.43 -5.38
N PRO A 79 7.72 6.16 -5.74
CA PRO A 79 7.48 5.80 -7.14
C PRO A 79 6.42 6.72 -7.74
N GLY A 80 6.62 7.12 -8.99
CA GLY A 80 5.88 8.19 -9.65
C GLY A 80 4.36 8.08 -9.51
N GLU A 81 3.76 9.16 -9.03
CA GLU A 81 2.31 9.27 -8.85
C GLU A 81 1.57 9.48 -10.16
N ASP A 82 2.25 10.00 -11.18
CA ASP A 82 1.65 10.30 -12.49
C ASP A 82 1.26 9.03 -13.24
N GLU A 83 1.95 7.92 -12.98
CA GLU A 83 1.58 6.61 -13.51
C GLU A 83 0.48 5.91 -12.70
N ASN A 84 0.29 6.30 -11.43
CA ASN A 84 -0.66 5.64 -10.52
C ASN A 84 -2.11 6.05 -10.78
N GLY A 85 -2.38 7.27 -11.25
CA GLY A 85 -3.74 7.74 -11.46
C GLY A 85 -4.49 7.00 -12.56
N GLU A 86 -3.87 6.79 -13.72
CA GLU A 86 -4.46 6.00 -14.79
C GLU A 86 -4.56 4.52 -14.43
N SER A 87 -3.52 4.00 -13.76
CA SER A 87 -3.49 2.62 -13.29
C SER A 87 -4.56 2.35 -12.24
N GLU A 88 -4.75 3.27 -11.31
CA GLU A 88 -5.79 3.15 -10.28
C GLU A 88 -7.18 3.08 -10.89
N ALA A 89 -7.48 3.93 -11.86
CA ALA A 89 -8.76 3.90 -12.57
C ALA A 89 -9.01 2.55 -13.27
N ILE A 90 -7.97 1.96 -13.86
CA ILE A 90 -8.05 0.64 -14.50
C ILE A 90 -8.35 -0.44 -13.45
N TYR A 91 -7.69 -0.42 -12.31
CA TYR A 91 -7.92 -1.41 -11.25
C TYR A 91 -9.33 -1.29 -10.65
N VAL A 92 -9.83 -0.08 -10.48
CA VAL A 92 -11.23 0.14 -10.05
C VAL A 92 -12.20 -0.45 -11.08
N GLN A 93 -11.96 -0.24 -12.36
CA GLN A 93 -12.79 -0.82 -13.42
C GLN A 93 -12.74 -2.34 -13.43
N ASP A 94 -11.55 -2.92 -13.28
CA ASP A 94 -11.36 -4.38 -13.23
C ASP A 94 -12.12 -4.98 -12.05
N PHE A 95 -12.07 -4.33 -10.89
CA PHE A 95 -12.84 -4.73 -9.74
C PHE A 95 -14.35 -4.70 -10.03
N LEU A 96 -14.85 -3.60 -10.58
CA LEU A 96 -16.28 -3.42 -10.84
C LEU A 96 -16.82 -4.43 -11.88
N ARG A 97 -15.99 -4.83 -12.84
CA ARG A 97 -16.40 -5.84 -13.84
C ARG A 97 -16.56 -7.23 -13.25
N GLY A 98 -15.76 -7.58 -12.26
CA GLY A 98 -15.76 -8.92 -11.69
C GLY A 98 -16.62 -9.06 -10.44
N TYR A 99 -16.90 -7.99 -9.76
CA TYR A 99 -17.58 -7.96 -8.48
C TYR A 99 -19.07 -8.32 -8.58
N ILE A 100 -19.52 -9.18 -7.70
CA ILE A 100 -20.95 -9.49 -7.53
C ILE A 100 -21.42 -9.04 -6.14
N SER A 101 -20.77 -9.53 -5.10
CA SER A 101 -21.14 -9.24 -3.73
C SER A 101 -19.96 -9.37 -2.79
N ILE A 102 -20.08 -8.76 -1.65
CA ILE A 102 -19.06 -8.77 -0.61
C ILE A 102 -19.70 -9.22 0.71
N ASP A 103 -18.96 -10.04 1.46
CA ASP A 103 -19.35 -10.49 2.78
C ASP A 103 -18.09 -10.56 3.65
N PHE A 104 -18.26 -10.57 4.96
CA PHE A 104 -17.12 -10.61 5.84
C PHE A 104 -17.38 -11.42 7.10
N SER A 105 -16.32 -11.98 7.67
CA SER A 105 -16.35 -12.66 8.96
C SER A 105 -15.00 -12.43 9.66
N GLY A 106 -15.03 -11.81 10.83
CA GLY A 106 -13.81 -11.45 11.55
C GLY A 106 -12.88 -10.58 10.68
N ASN A 107 -11.68 -11.07 10.42
CA ASN A 107 -10.66 -10.39 9.62
C ASN A 107 -10.61 -10.85 8.16
N ILE A 108 -11.61 -11.59 7.71
CA ILE A 108 -11.69 -12.11 6.35
C ILE A 108 -12.86 -11.47 5.64
N VAL A 109 -12.57 -10.92 4.46
CA VAL A 109 -13.58 -10.42 3.53
C VAL A 109 -13.66 -11.41 2.36
N VAL A 110 -14.85 -11.80 1.98
CA VAL A 110 -15.09 -12.70 0.87
C VAL A 110 -15.84 -11.95 -0.23
N ILE A 111 -15.24 -11.88 -1.39
CA ILE A 111 -15.86 -11.25 -2.57
C ILE A 111 -16.29 -12.35 -3.52
N LYS A 112 -17.58 -12.38 -3.82
CA LYS A 112 -18.14 -13.21 -4.87
C LYS A 112 -17.93 -12.53 -6.21
N THR A 113 -17.38 -13.24 -7.16
CA THR A 113 -17.06 -12.72 -8.49
C THR A 113 -17.76 -13.54 -9.58
N PHE A 114 -17.87 -12.95 -10.76
CA PHE A 114 -18.21 -13.71 -11.94
C PHE A 114 -17.14 -14.77 -12.25
N PRO A 115 -17.51 -15.89 -12.90
CA PRO A 115 -16.53 -16.90 -13.30
C PRO A 115 -15.41 -16.31 -14.16
N GLY A 116 -14.18 -16.66 -13.83
CA GLY A 116 -12.99 -16.17 -14.52
C GLY A 116 -12.48 -14.82 -14.05
N HIS A 117 -13.15 -14.15 -13.11
CA HIS A 117 -12.78 -12.80 -12.65
C HIS A 117 -12.11 -12.76 -11.26
N ALA A 118 -12.03 -13.88 -10.54
CA ALA A 118 -11.46 -13.85 -9.18
C ALA A 118 -10.02 -13.37 -9.16
N ASN A 119 -9.19 -13.84 -10.07
CA ASN A 119 -7.80 -13.40 -10.18
C ASN A 119 -7.71 -11.91 -10.54
N THR A 120 -8.50 -11.45 -11.49
CA THR A 120 -8.54 -10.03 -11.89
C THR A 120 -8.95 -9.13 -10.75
N VAL A 121 -9.94 -9.53 -9.97
CA VAL A 121 -10.40 -8.78 -8.77
C VAL A 121 -9.30 -8.77 -7.70
N CYS A 122 -8.66 -9.90 -7.44
CA CYS A 122 -7.54 -9.97 -6.49
C CYS A 122 -6.38 -9.06 -6.92
N ASN A 123 -5.99 -9.11 -8.19
CA ASN A 123 -4.94 -8.24 -8.72
C ASN A 123 -5.30 -6.75 -8.59
N ALA A 124 -6.54 -6.39 -8.88
CA ALA A 124 -7.00 -5.02 -8.74
C ALA A 124 -6.87 -4.54 -7.29
N ILE A 125 -7.31 -5.33 -6.33
CA ILE A 125 -7.23 -5.01 -4.91
C ILE A 125 -5.77 -4.89 -4.45
N ASP A 126 -4.91 -5.83 -4.84
CA ASP A 126 -3.50 -5.81 -4.46
C ASP A 126 -2.78 -4.57 -5.00
N ASN A 127 -3.14 -4.13 -6.21
CA ASN A 127 -2.52 -2.96 -6.84
C ASN A 127 -3.12 -1.62 -6.40
N LEU A 128 -4.32 -1.62 -5.80
CA LEU A 128 -4.88 -0.42 -5.19
C LEU A 128 -4.19 -0.02 -3.88
N ASN A 129 -3.31 -0.88 -3.35
CA ASN A 129 -2.49 -0.61 -2.17
C ASN A 129 -3.30 -0.10 -0.97
N MET A 130 -4.39 -0.78 -0.66
CA MET A 130 -5.18 -0.46 0.52
C MET A 130 -4.44 -0.88 1.78
N ASP A 131 -4.16 0.08 2.65
CA ASP A 131 -3.32 -0.12 3.83
C ASP A 131 -3.90 -1.15 4.82
N GLU A 132 -5.20 -1.35 4.82
CA GLU A 132 -5.90 -2.28 5.70
C GLU A 132 -5.87 -3.73 5.23
N ILE A 133 -5.43 -3.97 4.01
CA ILE A 133 -5.45 -5.30 3.39
C ILE A 133 -4.07 -5.92 3.41
N LEU A 134 -3.94 -7.10 4.03
CA LEU A 134 -2.70 -7.88 4.05
C LEU A 134 -2.38 -8.52 2.70
N GLY A 135 -3.40 -8.98 2.03
CA GLY A 135 -3.25 -9.67 0.76
C GLY A 135 -4.55 -10.35 0.35
N THR A 136 -4.55 -10.90 -0.84
CA THR A 136 -5.69 -11.57 -1.43
C THR A 136 -5.35 -12.99 -1.85
N VAL A 137 -6.35 -13.85 -1.88
CA VAL A 137 -6.23 -15.21 -2.41
C VAL A 137 -7.45 -15.50 -3.28
N ASP A 138 -7.21 -15.85 -4.51
CA ASP A 138 -8.27 -16.31 -5.39
C ASP A 138 -8.51 -17.80 -5.22
N ARG A 139 -9.76 -18.19 -5.31
CA ARG A 139 -10.15 -19.61 -5.30
C ARG A 139 -10.77 -19.95 -6.65
N LYS A 140 -10.13 -20.88 -7.30
CA LYS A 140 -10.62 -21.46 -8.54
C LYS A 140 -11.65 -22.57 -8.27
#